data_4688d3af5f0b1c7ab1b15b9ce2e7fbbf
#
_entry.id   4688d3af5f0b1c7ab1b15b9ce2e7fbbf
#
_cell.length_a   1.000
_cell.length_b   1.000
_cell.length_c   1.000
_cell.angle_alpha   90.00
_cell.angle_beta   90.00
_cell.angle_gamma   90.00
#
_symmetry.space_group_name_H-M   'P 1'
#
loop_
_entity.id
_entity.type
_entity.pdbx_description
1 polymer ?
#
loop_
_entity_poly.entity_id
_entity_poly.type
_entity_poly.pdbx_seq_one_letter_code
_entity_poly.pdbx_strand_id
1 'polypeptide(L)'
;VIEKKQELNNINIFPVADGDTGSNLSSLMQAILDNTQRNTTSISNFLNEMAAASLLGARGNSGLIFAQYLSALAENYPKTSHKVQDLINALNHAVNKAYSSLIEPREGTILSVMRAWSNALLSASQEEEPFREALLSSKLSAKKALTQTQFQIKVLKQNQLVDSGAMGFYYFVEGFTETYCSEGKITY
;
A
#
# COMPACT_ATOMS: atom_id res chain seq x y z
N VAL A 1 -9.24 -3.82 -3.27
CA VAL A 1 -9.48 -3.57 -1.84
C VAL A 1 -10.98 -3.51 -1.55
N ILE A 2 -11.74 -2.64 -2.21
CA ILE A 2 -13.19 -2.45 -1.96
C ILE A 2 -13.97 -3.75 -2.13
N GLU A 3 -13.78 -4.46 -3.23
CA GLU A 3 -14.41 -5.75 -3.52
C GLU A 3 -14.04 -6.86 -2.51
N LYS A 4 -12.91 -6.70 -1.83
CA LYS A 4 -12.38 -7.63 -0.82
C LYS A 4 -12.76 -7.27 0.62
N LYS A 5 -13.63 -6.28 0.81
CA LYS A 5 -14.04 -5.76 2.11
C LYS A 5 -14.44 -6.86 3.10
N GLN A 6 -15.34 -7.77 2.68
CA GLN A 6 -15.84 -8.81 3.58
C GLN A 6 -14.77 -9.83 3.95
N GLU A 7 -13.92 -10.21 2.99
CA GLU A 7 -12.79 -11.10 3.23
C GLU A 7 -11.84 -10.51 4.27
N LEU A 8 -11.47 -9.21 4.13
CA LEU A 8 -10.61 -8.51 5.07
C LEU A 8 -11.24 -8.38 6.46
N ASN A 9 -12.55 -8.13 6.56
CA ASN A 9 -13.25 -8.10 7.83
C ASN A 9 -13.24 -9.46 8.53
N ASN A 10 -13.41 -10.55 7.79
CA ASN A 10 -13.47 -11.91 8.34
C ASN A 10 -12.14 -12.37 8.96
N ILE A 11 -11.00 -11.88 8.46
CA ILE A 11 -9.68 -12.25 8.98
C ILE A 11 -9.14 -11.25 10.00
N ASN A 12 -9.88 -10.20 10.31
CA ASN A 12 -9.46 -9.15 11.24
C ASN A 12 -9.60 -9.61 12.70
N ILE A 13 -8.55 -10.23 13.24
CA ILE A 13 -8.47 -10.69 14.62
C ILE A 13 -7.35 -10.03 15.43
N PHE A 14 -6.59 -9.12 14.83
CA PHE A 14 -5.47 -8.43 15.45
C PHE A 14 -5.38 -6.96 14.98
N PRO A 15 -5.03 -6.01 15.85
CA PRO A 15 -4.79 -6.14 17.31
C PRO A 15 -6.08 -6.33 18.11
N VAL A 16 -7.23 -6.01 17.55
CA VAL A 16 -8.58 -6.20 18.10
C VAL A 16 -9.41 -6.96 17.07
N ALA A 17 -10.21 -7.91 17.55
CA ALA A 17 -11.10 -8.71 16.69
C ALA A 17 -12.46 -8.01 16.49
N ASP A 18 -12.44 -6.81 15.92
CA ASP A 18 -13.63 -5.98 15.66
C ASP A 18 -14.22 -6.15 14.26
N GLY A 19 -13.50 -6.88 13.38
CA GLY A 19 -14.00 -7.25 12.05
C GLY A 19 -14.23 -6.04 11.13
N ASP A 20 -13.51 -4.93 11.30
CA ASP A 20 -13.77 -3.68 10.61
C ASP A 20 -12.67 -3.22 9.64
N THR A 21 -11.49 -3.88 9.62
CA THR A 21 -10.35 -3.46 8.79
C THR A 21 -10.72 -3.35 7.31
N GLY A 22 -11.49 -4.28 6.77
CA GLY A 22 -11.95 -4.20 5.39
C GLY A 22 -12.87 -3.01 5.13
N SER A 23 -13.74 -2.69 6.09
CA SER A 23 -14.61 -1.51 6.03
C SER A 23 -13.80 -0.22 6.07
N ASN A 24 -12.81 -0.16 6.95
CA ASN A 24 -11.92 1.00 7.12
C ASN A 24 -11.07 1.26 5.88
N LEU A 25 -10.46 0.24 5.30
CA LEU A 25 -9.68 0.35 4.07
C LEU A 25 -10.57 0.64 2.85
N SER A 26 -11.78 0.08 2.79
CA SER A 26 -12.73 0.40 1.73
C SER A 26 -13.19 1.85 1.78
N SER A 27 -13.42 2.40 2.98
CA SER A 27 -13.73 3.83 3.16
C SER A 27 -12.61 4.73 2.63
N LEU A 28 -11.35 4.40 2.93
CA LEU A 28 -10.19 5.13 2.45
C LEU A 28 -10.10 5.07 0.91
N MET A 29 -10.22 3.89 0.31
CA MET A 29 -10.16 3.73 -1.15
C MET A 29 -11.32 4.42 -1.86
N GLN A 30 -12.53 4.37 -1.29
CA GLN A 30 -13.69 5.06 -1.84
C GLN A 30 -13.49 6.58 -1.81
N ALA A 31 -12.98 7.13 -0.70
CA ALA A 31 -12.69 8.56 -0.61
C ALA A 31 -11.66 9.00 -1.67
N ILE A 32 -10.64 8.19 -1.94
CA ILE A 32 -9.68 8.46 -3.02
C ILE A 32 -10.40 8.47 -4.38
N LEU A 33 -11.21 7.46 -4.69
CA LEU A 33 -11.92 7.36 -5.97
C LEU A 33 -12.88 8.55 -6.20
N ASP A 34 -13.53 9.01 -5.14
CA ASP A 34 -14.54 10.08 -5.22
C ASP A 34 -13.92 11.48 -5.30
N ASN A 35 -12.68 11.65 -4.81
CA ASN A 35 -12.06 12.97 -4.66
C ASN A 35 -10.78 13.17 -5.49
N THR A 36 -10.37 12.21 -6.33
CA THR A 36 -9.24 12.39 -7.25
C THR A 36 -9.71 12.61 -8.68
N GLN A 37 -9.04 13.54 -9.38
CA GLN A 37 -9.35 13.82 -10.79
C GLN A 37 -8.65 12.79 -11.69
N ARG A 38 -9.43 12.13 -12.56
CA ARG A 38 -8.92 11.09 -13.48
C ARG A 38 -8.07 11.65 -14.62
N ASN A 39 -8.19 12.94 -14.93
CA ASN A 39 -7.56 13.58 -16.09
C ASN A 39 -6.42 14.55 -15.71
N THR A 40 -5.83 14.41 -14.53
CA THR A 40 -4.67 15.23 -14.18
C THR A 40 -3.43 14.77 -14.96
N THR A 41 -2.70 15.70 -15.53
CA THR A 41 -1.44 15.46 -16.25
C THR A 41 -0.22 15.50 -15.31
N SER A 42 -0.42 15.96 -14.07
CA SER A 42 0.64 16.07 -13.07
C SER A 42 0.55 14.96 -12.04
N ILE A 43 1.57 14.10 -12.00
CA ILE A 43 1.70 13.04 -11.00
C ILE A 43 1.69 13.66 -9.59
N SER A 44 2.42 14.76 -9.37
CA SER A 44 2.46 15.44 -8.07
C SER A 44 1.08 15.92 -7.63
N ASN A 45 0.30 16.52 -8.53
CA ASN A 45 -1.06 16.96 -8.20
C ASN A 45 -1.95 15.77 -7.85
N PHE A 46 -1.88 14.69 -8.63
CA PHE A 46 -2.62 13.46 -8.35
C PHE A 46 -2.28 12.88 -6.98
N LEU A 47 -0.98 12.79 -6.65
CA LEU A 47 -0.53 12.29 -5.35
C LEU A 47 -1.01 13.16 -4.19
N ASN A 48 -1.03 14.50 -4.35
CA ASN A 48 -1.56 15.41 -3.34
C ASN A 48 -3.08 15.26 -3.14
N GLU A 49 -3.85 15.13 -4.23
CA GLU A 49 -5.29 14.87 -4.16
C GLU A 49 -5.57 13.51 -3.48
N MET A 50 -4.84 12.48 -3.86
CA MET A 50 -4.93 11.15 -3.27
C MET A 50 -4.61 11.16 -1.77
N ALA A 51 -3.55 11.87 -1.37
CA ALA A 51 -3.18 12.02 0.03
C ALA A 51 -4.28 12.73 0.84
N ALA A 52 -4.77 13.87 0.35
CA ALA A 52 -5.86 14.61 1.00
C ALA A 52 -7.13 13.76 1.12
N ALA A 53 -7.53 13.09 0.05
CA ALA A 53 -8.70 12.22 0.03
C ALA A 53 -8.55 11.02 0.99
N SER A 54 -7.35 10.43 1.05
CA SER A 54 -7.07 9.30 1.95
C SER A 54 -7.25 9.67 3.42
N LEU A 55 -6.85 10.87 3.81
CA LEU A 55 -7.04 11.40 5.18
C LEU A 55 -8.53 11.56 5.52
N LEU A 56 -9.35 11.99 4.57
CA LEU A 56 -10.80 12.11 4.77
C LEU A 56 -11.47 10.74 4.97
N GLY A 57 -11.01 9.73 4.25
CA GLY A 57 -11.56 8.38 4.29
C GLY A 57 -10.94 7.47 5.37
N ALA A 58 -9.82 7.86 5.98
CA ALA A 58 -9.09 7.04 6.93
C ALA A 58 -9.91 6.72 8.18
N ARG A 59 -9.98 5.44 8.52
CA ARG A 59 -10.62 4.90 9.73
C ARG A 59 -9.76 3.76 10.27
N GLY A 60 -9.80 3.57 11.58
CA GLY A 60 -9.04 2.52 12.26
C GLY A 60 -7.52 2.63 12.08
N ASN A 61 -6.76 1.72 12.70
CA ASN A 61 -5.30 1.75 12.67
C ASN A 61 -4.74 1.56 11.26
N SER A 62 -5.22 0.54 10.53
CA SER A 62 -4.73 0.24 9.18
C SER A 62 -5.03 1.37 8.19
N GLY A 63 -6.21 1.98 8.28
CA GLY A 63 -6.58 3.12 7.45
C GLY A 63 -5.72 4.35 7.73
N LEU A 64 -5.46 4.67 9.00
CA LEU A 64 -4.60 5.79 9.39
C LEU A 64 -3.15 5.59 8.95
N ILE A 65 -2.59 4.39 9.13
CA ILE A 65 -1.23 4.05 8.67
C ILE A 65 -1.14 4.20 7.15
N PHE A 66 -2.15 3.70 6.43
CA PHE A 66 -2.17 3.80 4.97
C PHE A 66 -2.29 5.26 4.50
N ALA A 67 -3.16 6.06 5.11
CA ALA A 67 -3.28 7.48 4.77
C ALA A 67 -1.99 8.25 5.04
N GLN A 68 -1.30 7.97 6.15
CA GLN A 68 0.01 8.56 6.43
C GLN A 68 1.08 8.16 5.43
N TYR A 69 1.09 6.89 5.00
CA TYR A 69 1.95 6.43 3.93
C TYR A 69 1.72 7.19 2.63
N LEU A 70 0.45 7.37 2.20
CA LEU A 70 0.10 8.12 1.00
C LEU A 70 0.44 9.62 1.12
N SER A 71 0.25 10.21 2.30
CA SER A 71 0.65 11.61 2.57
C SER A 71 2.15 11.80 2.46
N ALA A 72 2.93 10.90 3.06
CA ALA A 72 4.39 10.94 2.98
C ALA A 72 4.90 10.70 1.55
N LEU A 73 4.23 9.85 0.78
CA LEU A 73 4.50 9.65 -0.65
C LEU A 73 4.34 10.97 -1.42
N ALA A 74 3.22 11.67 -1.23
CA ALA A 74 2.96 12.95 -1.89
C ALA A 74 3.96 14.04 -1.49
N GLU A 75 4.30 14.12 -0.19
CA GLU A 75 5.26 15.10 0.34
C GLU A 75 6.68 14.91 -0.23
N ASN A 76 7.09 13.66 -0.46
CA ASN A 76 8.45 13.34 -0.91
C ASN A 76 8.59 13.20 -2.42
N TYR A 77 7.49 13.22 -3.18
CA TYR A 77 7.56 13.19 -4.64
C TYR A 77 7.86 14.57 -5.21
N PRO A 78 8.92 14.74 -6.03
CA PRO A 78 9.29 16.06 -6.57
C PRO A 78 8.20 16.64 -7.49
N LYS A 79 7.82 17.91 -7.28
CA LYS A 79 6.69 18.56 -7.96
C LYS A 79 6.77 18.56 -9.49
N THR A 80 7.97 18.58 -10.03
CA THR A 80 8.22 18.67 -11.49
C THR A 80 8.76 17.37 -12.08
N SER A 81 8.80 16.30 -11.29
CA SER A 81 9.33 15.03 -11.76
C SER A 81 8.31 14.25 -12.59
N HIS A 82 8.84 13.52 -13.56
CA HIS A 82 8.15 12.48 -14.32
C HIS A 82 8.96 11.18 -14.33
N LYS A 83 9.95 11.04 -13.44
CA LYS A 83 10.84 9.88 -13.39
C LYS A 83 10.30 8.81 -12.46
N VAL A 84 10.31 7.57 -12.94
CA VAL A 84 9.95 6.39 -12.14
C VAL A 84 10.84 6.27 -10.89
N GLN A 85 12.14 6.61 -11.02
CA GLN A 85 13.07 6.58 -9.89
C GLN A 85 12.65 7.48 -8.74
N ASP A 86 12.11 8.67 -9.05
CA ASP A 86 11.63 9.58 -8.00
C ASP A 86 10.39 9.03 -7.29
N LEU A 87 9.53 8.31 -8.02
CA LEU A 87 8.39 7.60 -7.41
C LEU A 87 8.88 6.48 -6.47
N ILE A 88 9.84 5.67 -6.90
CA ILE A 88 10.41 4.59 -6.08
C ILE A 88 11.07 5.15 -4.82
N ASN A 89 11.85 6.23 -4.95
CA ASN A 89 12.46 6.90 -3.82
C ASN A 89 11.41 7.45 -2.85
N ALA A 90 10.36 8.09 -3.35
CA ALA A 90 9.27 8.62 -2.53
C ALA A 90 8.49 7.51 -1.81
N LEU A 91 8.23 6.37 -2.46
CA LEU A 91 7.62 5.19 -1.83
C LEU A 91 8.48 4.65 -0.68
N ASN A 92 9.80 4.60 -0.86
CA ASN A 92 10.72 4.15 0.20
C ASN A 92 10.75 5.13 1.38
N HIS A 93 10.79 6.43 1.14
CA HIS A 93 10.65 7.45 2.18
C HIS A 93 9.31 7.35 2.92
N ALA A 94 8.23 7.10 2.21
CA ALA A 94 6.89 6.97 2.79
C ALA A 94 6.81 5.80 3.80
N VAL A 95 7.45 4.67 3.51
CA VAL A 95 7.53 3.55 4.46
C VAL A 95 8.26 3.96 5.74
N ASN A 96 9.43 4.60 5.62
CA ASN A 96 10.18 5.04 6.79
C ASN A 96 9.37 6.02 7.65
N LYS A 97 8.62 6.91 7.01
CA LYS A 97 7.73 7.84 7.71
C LYS A 97 6.58 7.13 8.41
N ALA A 98 5.95 6.14 7.77
CA ALA A 98 4.90 5.33 8.38
C ALA A 98 5.39 4.61 9.64
N TYR A 99 6.60 4.02 9.60
CA TYR A 99 7.22 3.42 10.78
C TYR A 99 7.48 4.45 11.89
N SER A 100 8.07 5.61 11.56
CA SER A 100 8.44 6.63 12.55
C SER A 100 7.25 7.39 13.13
N SER A 101 6.07 7.30 12.54
CA SER A 101 4.84 7.94 13.03
C SER A 101 4.15 7.15 14.14
N LEU A 102 4.55 5.92 14.37
CA LEU A 102 3.97 5.04 15.39
C LEU A 102 4.87 4.98 16.62
N ILE A 103 4.25 4.99 17.79
CA ILE A 103 4.97 4.82 19.08
C ILE A 103 5.59 3.42 19.14
N GLU A 104 4.84 2.40 18.72
CA GLU A 104 5.27 1.01 18.70
C GLU A 104 4.96 0.39 17.33
N PRO A 105 5.83 0.58 16.33
CA PRO A 105 5.66 -0.09 15.04
C PRO A 105 5.84 -1.60 15.20
N ARG A 106 4.89 -2.38 14.69
CA ARG A 106 4.91 -3.84 14.84
C ARG A 106 5.17 -4.54 13.51
N GLU A 107 6.14 -5.46 13.54
CA GLU A 107 6.34 -6.40 12.45
C GLU A 107 5.22 -7.43 12.38
N GLY A 108 5.01 -7.98 11.19
CA GLY A 108 3.89 -8.88 10.94
C GLY A 108 2.57 -8.16 10.64
N THR A 109 2.62 -6.87 10.32
CA THR A 109 1.47 -6.03 9.99
C THR A 109 1.60 -5.41 8.60
N ILE A 110 0.66 -4.52 8.26
CA ILE A 110 0.70 -3.70 7.04
C ILE A 110 2.07 -3.07 6.78
N LEU A 111 2.79 -2.65 7.83
CA LEU A 111 4.12 -2.04 7.73
C LEU A 111 5.15 -2.98 7.09
N SER A 112 5.13 -4.27 7.47
CA SER A 112 6.06 -5.27 6.93
C SER A 112 5.88 -5.47 5.43
N VAL A 113 4.63 -5.46 4.95
CA VAL A 113 4.33 -5.61 3.51
C VAL A 113 4.69 -4.33 2.73
N MET A 114 4.40 -3.15 3.28
CA MET A 114 4.83 -1.86 2.72
C MET A 114 6.35 -1.83 2.53
N ARG A 115 7.11 -2.22 3.56
CA ARG A 115 8.57 -2.24 3.52
C ARG A 115 9.11 -3.26 2.52
N ALA A 116 8.57 -4.46 2.48
CA ALA A 116 9.02 -5.50 1.57
C ALA A 116 8.82 -5.10 0.10
N TRP A 117 7.65 -4.50 -0.21
CA TRP A 117 7.36 -4.00 -1.54
C TRP A 117 8.29 -2.86 -1.96
N SER A 118 8.41 -1.83 -1.13
CA SER A 118 9.24 -0.65 -1.43
C SER A 118 10.73 -1.00 -1.56
N ASN A 119 11.25 -1.88 -0.68
CA ASN A 119 12.64 -2.30 -0.76
C ASN A 119 12.92 -3.12 -2.03
N ALA A 120 11.99 -3.99 -2.43
CA ALA A 120 12.15 -4.76 -3.66
C ALA A 120 12.13 -3.86 -4.90
N LEU A 121 11.25 -2.84 -4.96
CA LEU A 121 11.25 -1.83 -6.02
C LEU A 121 12.57 -1.06 -6.06
N LEU A 122 13.09 -0.65 -4.89
CA LEU A 122 14.35 0.10 -4.80
C LEU A 122 15.53 -0.76 -5.29
N SER A 123 15.60 -2.03 -4.89
CA SER A 123 16.65 -2.95 -5.34
C SER A 123 16.60 -3.18 -6.86
N ALA A 124 15.42 -3.44 -7.41
CA ALA A 124 15.23 -3.62 -8.84
C ALA A 124 15.64 -2.37 -9.64
N SER A 125 15.34 -1.18 -9.12
CA SER A 125 15.75 0.08 -9.77
C SER A 125 17.26 0.30 -9.75
N GLN A 126 17.97 -0.18 -8.74
CA GLN A 126 19.43 -0.13 -8.66
C GLN A 126 20.09 -1.12 -9.63
N GLU A 127 19.40 -2.19 -9.98
CA GLU A 127 19.81 -3.18 -10.99
C GLU A 127 19.37 -2.80 -12.41
N GLU A 128 18.81 -1.59 -12.57
CA GLU A 128 18.30 -1.05 -13.85
C GLU A 128 17.21 -1.92 -14.50
N GLU A 129 16.48 -2.70 -13.69
CA GLU A 129 15.35 -3.48 -14.20
C GLU A 129 14.26 -2.57 -14.78
N PRO A 130 13.63 -2.96 -15.91
CA PRO A 130 12.45 -2.27 -16.41
C PRO A 130 11.35 -2.20 -15.34
N PHE A 131 10.66 -1.07 -15.23
CA PHE A 131 9.69 -0.84 -14.14
C PHE A 131 8.58 -1.88 -14.09
N ARG A 132 8.20 -2.44 -15.23
CA ARG A 132 7.21 -3.52 -15.30
C ARG A 132 7.68 -4.78 -14.56
N GLU A 133 8.91 -5.20 -14.82
CA GLU A 133 9.56 -6.36 -14.21
C GLU A 133 9.78 -6.10 -12.70
N ALA A 134 10.22 -4.89 -12.36
CA ALA A 134 10.35 -4.46 -10.97
C ALA A 134 9.02 -4.50 -10.20
N LEU A 135 7.90 -4.12 -10.83
CA LEU A 135 6.57 -4.25 -10.21
C LEU A 135 6.16 -5.71 -9.99
N LEU A 136 6.44 -6.59 -10.96
CA LEU A 136 6.11 -8.01 -10.84
C LEU A 136 6.94 -8.69 -9.75
N SER A 137 8.25 -8.44 -9.70
CA SER A 137 9.15 -9.00 -8.69
C SER A 137 8.84 -8.46 -7.28
N SER A 138 8.55 -7.16 -7.17
CA SER A 138 8.19 -6.54 -5.89
C SER A 138 6.81 -6.99 -5.37
N LYS A 139 5.83 -7.26 -6.24
CA LYS A 139 4.56 -7.89 -5.86
C LYS A 139 4.79 -9.26 -5.22
N LEU A 140 5.72 -10.07 -5.75
CA LEU A 140 6.07 -11.35 -5.14
C LEU A 140 6.71 -11.19 -3.76
N SER A 141 7.55 -10.17 -3.58
CA SER A 141 8.15 -9.83 -2.29
C SER A 141 7.08 -9.39 -1.28
N ALA A 142 6.12 -8.58 -1.69
CA ALA A 142 4.97 -8.20 -0.88
C ALA A 142 4.13 -9.43 -0.46
N LYS A 143 3.88 -10.37 -1.38
CA LYS A 143 3.15 -11.61 -1.10
C LYS A 143 3.87 -12.49 -0.08
N LYS A 144 5.19 -12.63 -0.21
CA LYS A 144 6.00 -13.36 0.77
C LYS A 144 5.91 -12.72 2.16
N ALA A 145 6.04 -11.40 2.25
CA ALA A 145 5.90 -10.67 3.51
C ALA A 145 4.51 -10.84 4.11
N LEU A 146 3.44 -10.78 3.31
CA LEU A 146 2.08 -11.07 3.76
C LEU A 146 1.97 -12.45 4.39
N THR A 147 2.46 -13.49 3.72
CA THR A 147 2.44 -14.86 4.25
C THR A 147 3.22 -14.96 5.57
N GLN A 148 4.32 -14.22 5.73
CA GLN A 148 5.11 -14.22 6.96
C GLN A 148 4.40 -13.60 8.15
N THR A 149 3.43 -12.70 7.95
CA THR A 149 2.66 -12.09 9.05
C THR A 149 1.98 -13.15 9.93
N GLN A 150 1.53 -14.25 9.33
CA GLN A 150 0.94 -15.40 10.04
C GLN A 150 1.86 -15.96 11.13
N PHE A 151 3.17 -15.92 10.91
CA PHE A 151 4.14 -16.54 11.83
C PHE A 151 4.73 -15.55 12.84
N GLN A 152 4.63 -14.25 12.57
CA GLN A 152 5.21 -13.18 13.37
C GLN A 152 4.33 -12.75 14.56
N ILE A 153 3.01 -12.96 14.46
CA ILE A 153 2.04 -12.59 15.49
C ILE A 153 1.37 -13.85 16.03
N LYS A 154 1.46 -14.04 17.35
CA LYS A 154 1.01 -15.27 18.03
C LYS A 154 -0.45 -15.63 17.72
N VAL A 155 -1.38 -14.67 17.80
CA VAL A 155 -2.81 -14.92 17.54
C VAL A 155 -3.07 -15.28 16.10
N LEU A 156 -2.36 -14.68 15.13
CA LEU A 156 -2.46 -15.01 13.71
C LEU A 156 -1.95 -16.43 13.45
N LYS A 157 -0.83 -16.82 14.07
CA LYS A 157 -0.27 -18.16 13.97
C LYS A 157 -1.24 -19.22 14.49
N GLN A 158 -1.85 -18.97 15.65
CA GLN A 158 -2.82 -19.90 16.26
C GLN A 158 -4.07 -20.11 15.41
N ASN A 159 -4.51 -19.09 14.68
CA ASN A 159 -5.70 -19.13 13.82
C ASN A 159 -5.37 -19.40 12.35
N GLN A 160 -4.11 -19.58 12.00
CA GLN A 160 -3.64 -19.79 10.61
C GLN A 160 -4.09 -18.66 9.65
N LEU A 161 -4.14 -17.43 10.15
CA LEU A 161 -4.54 -16.25 9.39
C LEU A 161 -3.34 -15.32 9.16
N VAL A 162 -3.42 -14.52 8.10
CA VAL A 162 -2.52 -13.40 7.86
C VAL A 162 -3.10 -12.10 8.45
N ASP A 163 -2.26 -11.07 8.60
CA ASP A 163 -2.74 -9.77 9.05
C ASP A 163 -3.68 -9.12 8.03
N SER A 164 -4.86 -8.70 8.48
CA SER A 164 -5.90 -8.10 7.64
C SER A 164 -5.45 -6.80 6.97
N GLY A 165 -4.77 -5.92 7.71
CA GLY A 165 -4.22 -4.68 7.16
C GLY A 165 -3.14 -4.93 6.12
N ALA A 166 -2.25 -5.89 6.37
CA ALA A 166 -1.23 -6.35 5.43
C ALA A 166 -1.85 -6.91 4.14
N MET A 167 -2.90 -7.71 4.27
CA MET A 167 -3.63 -8.26 3.12
C MET A 167 -4.31 -7.16 2.31
N GLY A 168 -4.89 -6.15 2.97
CA GLY A 168 -5.49 -5.01 2.29
C GLY A 168 -4.47 -4.19 1.51
N PHE A 169 -3.27 -3.96 2.05
CA PHE A 169 -2.19 -3.32 1.31
C PHE A 169 -1.68 -4.18 0.15
N TYR A 170 -1.57 -5.49 0.34
CA TYR A 170 -1.21 -6.39 -0.76
C TYR A 170 -2.22 -6.32 -1.91
N TYR A 171 -3.53 -6.26 -1.64
CA TYR A 171 -4.54 -6.07 -2.69
C TYR A 171 -4.40 -4.72 -3.42
N PHE A 172 -3.95 -3.68 -2.75
CA PHE A 172 -3.59 -2.42 -3.41
C PHE A 172 -2.41 -2.61 -4.36
N VAL A 173 -1.32 -3.24 -3.91
CA VAL A 173 -0.13 -3.55 -4.72
C VAL A 173 -0.49 -4.42 -5.93
N GLU A 174 -1.31 -5.45 -5.72
CA GLU A 174 -1.79 -6.35 -6.77
C GLU A 174 -2.56 -5.59 -7.84
N GLY A 175 -3.57 -4.81 -7.44
CA GLY A 175 -4.37 -4.02 -8.38
C GLY A 175 -3.54 -2.98 -9.13
N PHE A 176 -2.63 -2.29 -8.46
CA PHE A 176 -1.71 -1.33 -9.10
C PHE A 176 -0.83 -2.03 -10.14
N THR A 177 -0.21 -3.16 -9.78
CA THR A 177 0.67 -3.92 -10.67
C THR A 177 -0.09 -4.46 -11.88
N GLU A 178 -1.27 -5.03 -11.67
CA GLU A 178 -2.08 -5.61 -12.75
C GLU A 178 -2.57 -4.54 -13.73
N THR A 179 -3.04 -3.38 -13.22
CA THR A 179 -3.47 -2.26 -14.05
C THR A 179 -2.31 -1.76 -14.90
N TYR A 180 -1.15 -1.47 -14.29
CA TYR A 180 0.03 -1.01 -15.02
C TYR A 180 0.49 -2.02 -16.08
N CYS A 181 0.51 -3.31 -15.75
CA CYS A 181 0.93 -4.35 -16.67
C CYS A 181 -0.07 -4.64 -17.81
N SER A 182 -1.37 -4.36 -17.61
CA SER A 182 -2.41 -4.56 -18.63
C SER A 182 -2.50 -3.38 -19.60
N GLU A 183 -2.31 -2.14 -19.14
CA GLU A 183 -2.34 -0.95 -20.01
C GLU A 183 -1.24 -0.95 -21.08
N GLY A 184 -0.11 -1.64 -20.85
CA GLY A 184 0.93 -1.85 -21.87
C GLY A 184 0.52 -2.73 -23.06
N LYS A 185 -0.71 -3.26 -23.06
CA LYS A 185 -1.32 -4.01 -24.19
C LYS A 185 -2.27 -3.18 -25.05
N ILE A 186 -2.54 -1.95 -24.68
CA ILE A 186 -3.31 -1.01 -25.53
C ILE A 186 -2.31 -0.40 -26.51
N THR A 187 -2.12 -1.07 -27.64
CA THR A 187 -1.51 -0.49 -28.85
C THR A 187 -2.49 0.54 -29.39
N TYR A 188 -2.06 1.81 -29.41
CA TYR A 188 -2.71 2.87 -30.16
C TYR A 188 -2.59 2.61 -31.66
#